data_5ab59f0df3c1f3c4b35b4bf83ae2349b
#
_entry.id   5ab59f0df3c1f3c4b35b4bf83ae2349b
#
_cell.length_a   1.000
_cell.length_b   1.000
_cell.length_c   1.000
_cell.angle_alpha   90.00
_cell.angle_beta   90.00
_cell.angle_gamma   90.00
#
_symmetry.space_group_name_H-M   'P 1'
#
loop_
_entity.id
_entity.type
_entity.pdbx_description
1 polymer ?
#
loop_
_entity_poly.entity_id
_entity_poly.type
_entity_poly.pdbx_seq_one_letter_code
_entity_poly.pdbx_strand_id
1 'polypeptide(L)'
;MPPTHVEWTVDMLDAMPDDGQRYEVIDGELFVTPAPAERHQLVALRLALLLDLYLGQRGVGRVLMAPADVRRGDRTNNRVQPDVLVVRLTEGKRPPYPYELHDLLLAVEVSSPTNPLLDYQVKRDIYLRERVGEYWIVNPDARNVSRWREHADRGDLLSDSIEWHPAGMPAPFVLSLQKFFTDAID
;
A
#
# COMPACT_ATOMS: atom_id res chain seq x y z
N MET A 1 -20.35 31.74 10.13
CA MET A 1 -19.99 31.06 8.87
C MET A 1 -19.32 29.73 9.24
N PRO A 2 -19.74 28.58 8.72
CA PRO A 2 -18.96 27.37 8.88
C PRO A 2 -17.59 27.61 8.22
N PRO A 3 -16.48 27.01 8.75
CA PRO A 3 -15.19 27.10 8.10
C PRO A 3 -15.33 26.53 6.70
N THR A 4 -14.84 27.25 5.70
CA THR A 4 -14.76 26.78 4.32
C THR A 4 -13.80 25.59 4.33
N HIS A 5 -14.31 24.38 4.20
CA HIS A 5 -13.51 23.17 4.03
C HIS A 5 -12.79 23.31 2.68
N VAL A 6 -11.47 23.38 2.70
CA VAL A 6 -10.67 23.38 1.46
C VAL A 6 -10.67 21.95 0.93
N GLU A 7 -11.24 21.73 -0.23
CA GLU A 7 -11.10 20.46 -0.94
C GLU A 7 -9.71 20.42 -1.63
N TRP A 8 -8.86 19.53 -1.19
CA TRP A 8 -7.53 19.35 -1.75
C TRP A 8 -7.55 18.58 -3.04
N THR A 9 -6.65 18.96 -3.96
CA THR A 9 -6.49 18.31 -5.27
C THR A 9 -5.06 17.84 -5.47
N VAL A 10 -4.85 16.95 -6.44
CA VAL A 10 -3.52 16.47 -6.84
C VAL A 10 -2.64 17.64 -7.31
N ASP A 11 -3.19 18.59 -8.06
CA ASP A 11 -2.44 19.77 -8.52
C ASP A 11 -1.95 20.63 -7.34
N MET A 12 -2.74 20.71 -6.26
CA MET A 12 -2.31 21.39 -5.03
C MET A 12 -1.17 20.64 -4.35
N LEU A 13 -1.21 19.29 -4.36
CA LEU A 13 -0.10 18.48 -3.85
C LEU A 13 1.18 18.68 -4.66
N ASP A 14 1.07 18.75 -5.99
CA ASP A 14 2.22 18.95 -6.89
C ASP A 14 2.89 20.33 -6.66
N ALA A 15 2.17 21.27 -6.06
CA ALA A 15 2.68 22.58 -5.65
C ALA A 15 3.26 22.61 -4.22
N MET A 16 3.19 21.50 -3.47
CA MET A 16 3.75 21.42 -2.10
C MET A 16 5.28 21.39 -2.15
N PRO A 17 5.95 21.88 -1.09
CA PRO A 17 7.40 21.89 -1.01
C PRO A 17 7.96 20.45 -0.94
N ASP A 18 9.15 20.25 -1.53
CA ASP A 18 9.94 19.04 -1.31
C ASP A 18 10.71 19.18 0.01
N ASP A 19 10.05 18.93 1.11
CA ASP A 19 10.55 19.05 2.49
C ASP A 19 10.79 17.69 3.17
N GLY A 20 10.72 16.60 2.37
CA GLY A 20 10.91 15.23 2.85
C GLY A 20 9.68 14.63 3.53
N GLN A 21 8.55 15.35 3.55
CA GLN A 21 7.28 14.80 4.00
C GLN A 21 6.55 14.11 2.85
N ARG A 22 5.68 13.16 3.19
CA ARG A 22 4.78 12.52 2.23
C ARG A 22 3.43 13.21 2.29
N TYR A 23 2.98 13.69 1.15
CA TYR A 23 1.68 14.33 0.97
C TYR A 23 0.76 13.41 0.16
N GLU A 24 -0.39 13.08 0.74
CA GLU A 24 -1.42 12.28 0.10
C GLU A 24 -2.74 13.05 0.12
N VAL A 25 -3.60 12.84 -0.87
CA VAL A 25 -4.96 13.37 -0.85
C VAL A 25 -5.94 12.23 -1.06
N ILE A 26 -6.91 12.10 -0.17
CA ILE A 26 -7.93 11.06 -0.21
C ILE A 26 -9.30 11.71 -0.05
N ASP A 27 -10.13 11.57 -1.08
CA ASP A 27 -11.46 12.19 -1.16
C ASP A 27 -11.45 13.70 -0.84
N GLY A 28 -10.39 14.41 -1.29
CA GLY A 28 -10.23 15.85 -1.10
C GLY A 28 -9.68 16.26 0.28
N GLU A 29 -9.30 15.33 1.13
CA GLU A 29 -8.66 15.59 2.42
C GLU A 29 -7.15 15.38 2.32
N LEU A 30 -6.36 16.35 2.84
CA LEU A 30 -4.91 16.29 2.86
C LEU A 30 -4.42 15.47 4.06
N PHE A 31 -3.55 14.52 3.78
CA PHE A 31 -2.81 13.75 4.78
C PHE A 31 -1.31 14.02 4.62
N VAL A 32 -0.65 14.34 5.72
CA VAL A 32 0.79 14.60 5.78
C VAL A 32 1.42 13.56 6.68
N THR A 33 2.35 12.78 6.13
CA THR A 33 3.04 11.73 6.85
C THR A 33 4.52 12.07 6.94
N PRO A 34 5.12 12.10 8.14
CA PRO A 34 6.54 12.34 8.31
C PRO A 34 7.37 11.18 7.71
N ALA A 35 8.67 11.42 7.55
CA ALA A 35 9.61 10.38 7.12
C ALA A 35 9.48 9.12 8.00
N PRO A 36 9.49 7.92 7.40
CA PRO A 36 9.30 6.68 8.14
C PRO A 36 10.48 6.39 9.08
N ALA A 37 10.17 5.82 10.26
CA ALA A 37 11.18 5.34 11.19
C ALA A 37 11.96 4.15 10.61
N GLU A 38 13.16 3.89 11.13
CA GLU A 38 14.03 2.79 10.69
C GLU A 38 13.30 1.45 10.65
N ARG A 39 12.60 1.08 11.72
CA ARG A 39 11.86 -0.19 11.83
C ARG A 39 10.81 -0.34 10.73
N HIS A 40 10.11 0.72 10.40
CA HIS A 40 9.15 0.75 9.30
C HIS A 40 9.85 0.48 7.97
N GLN A 41 11.00 1.14 7.71
CA GLN A 41 11.77 0.95 6.48
C GLN A 41 12.28 -0.49 6.34
N LEU A 42 12.81 -1.09 7.42
CA LEU A 42 13.32 -2.47 7.43
C LEU A 42 12.20 -3.47 7.08
N VAL A 43 11.03 -3.32 7.67
CA VAL A 43 9.88 -4.18 7.40
C VAL A 43 9.39 -4.01 5.96
N ALA A 44 9.22 -2.78 5.49
CA ALA A 44 8.79 -2.51 4.12
C ALA A 44 9.78 -3.07 3.09
N LEU A 45 11.09 -2.82 3.28
CA LEU A 45 12.14 -3.33 2.40
C LEU A 45 12.18 -4.85 2.38
N ARG A 46 12.14 -5.50 3.56
CA ARG A 46 12.17 -6.97 3.65
C ARG A 46 10.99 -7.59 2.94
N LEU A 47 9.79 -7.04 3.12
CA LEU A 47 8.59 -7.52 2.45
C LEU A 47 8.68 -7.34 0.93
N ALA A 48 9.12 -6.16 0.47
CA ALA A 48 9.28 -5.88 -0.95
C ALA A 48 10.24 -6.87 -1.62
N LEU A 49 11.38 -7.17 -0.99
CA LEU A 49 12.36 -8.15 -1.51
C LEU A 49 11.77 -9.56 -1.61
N LEU A 50 10.99 -10.01 -0.61
CA LEU A 50 10.38 -11.33 -0.62
C LEU A 50 9.28 -11.44 -1.68
N LEU A 51 8.48 -10.40 -1.87
CA LEU A 51 7.47 -10.33 -2.93
C LEU A 51 8.10 -10.29 -4.32
N ASP A 52 9.18 -9.52 -4.50
CA ASP A 52 9.89 -9.44 -5.79
C ASP A 52 10.55 -10.78 -6.14
N LEU A 53 11.16 -11.45 -5.17
CA LEU A 53 11.72 -12.80 -5.33
C LEU A 53 10.63 -13.81 -5.73
N TYR A 54 9.47 -13.75 -5.10
CA TYR A 54 8.34 -14.63 -5.41
C TYR A 54 7.78 -14.41 -6.82
N LEU A 55 7.54 -13.16 -7.20
CA LEU A 55 7.02 -12.83 -8.53
C LEU A 55 8.03 -13.12 -9.63
N GLY A 56 9.34 -12.86 -9.34
CA GLY A 56 10.42 -13.09 -10.28
C GLY A 56 10.14 -12.44 -11.63
N GLN A 57 10.51 -13.16 -12.72
CA GLN A 57 10.30 -12.69 -14.09
C GLN A 57 9.07 -13.32 -14.75
N ARG A 58 8.04 -13.66 -14.00
CA ARG A 58 6.85 -14.37 -14.52
C ARG A 58 5.86 -13.47 -15.26
N GLY A 59 6.10 -12.17 -15.29
CA GLY A 59 5.24 -11.23 -16.01
C GLY A 59 3.85 -10.98 -15.39
N VAL A 60 3.64 -11.38 -14.13
CA VAL A 60 2.38 -11.21 -13.40
C VAL A 60 2.28 -9.83 -12.75
N GLY A 61 3.34 -9.40 -12.07
CA GLY A 61 3.36 -8.15 -11.34
C GLY A 61 4.78 -7.60 -11.16
N ARG A 62 4.86 -6.33 -10.79
CA ARG A 62 6.09 -5.63 -10.44
C ARG A 62 5.95 -5.01 -9.07
N VAL A 63 6.90 -5.30 -8.18
CA VAL A 63 6.98 -4.69 -6.86
C VAL A 63 7.57 -3.30 -6.96
N LEU A 64 7.01 -2.37 -6.23
CA LEU A 64 7.50 -1.00 -6.05
C LEU A 64 7.36 -0.63 -4.58
N MET A 65 8.07 0.42 -4.17
CA MET A 65 8.01 1.01 -2.84
C MET A 65 7.72 2.50 -2.94
N ALA A 66 7.20 3.08 -1.87
CA ALA A 66 7.07 4.53 -1.76
C ALA A 66 8.45 5.24 -1.92
N PRO A 67 8.47 6.45 -2.54
CA PRO A 67 7.32 7.15 -3.08
C PRO A 67 6.93 6.64 -4.48
N ALA A 68 5.70 6.18 -4.63
CA ALA A 68 5.13 5.81 -5.93
C ALA A 68 3.65 6.23 -5.95
N ASP A 69 3.31 7.16 -6.82
CA ASP A 69 1.97 7.73 -6.90
C ASP A 69 0.99 6.74 -7.50
N VAL A 70 -0.12 6.56 -6.79
CA VAL A 70 -1.28 5.81 -7.24
C VAL A 70 -2.49 6.74 -7.18
N ARG A 71 -3.22 6.84 -8.28
CA ARG A 71 -4.35 7.77 -8.47
C ARG A 71 -5.65 7.01 -8.68
N ARG A 72 -6.74 7.74 -8.73
CA ARG A 72 -8.06 7.22 -9.03
C ARG A 72 -8.60 7.82 -10.32
N GLY A 73 -8.29 7.19 -11.46
CA GLY A 73 -8.81 7.61 -12.76
C GLY A 73 -8.59 9.10 -13.04
N ASP A 74 -9.62 9.75 -13.53
CA ASP A 74 -9.66 11.19 -13.80
C ASP A 74 -9.93 12.07 -12.57
N ARG A 75 -10.09 11.47 -11.38
CA ARG A 75 -10.36 12.20 -10.16
C ARG A 75 -9.12 12.90 -9.64
N THR A 76 -9.19 14.21 -9.57
CA THR A 76 -8.09 15.07 -9.13
C THR A 76 -7.93 15.14 -7.60
N ASN A 77 -8.83 14.50 -6.83
CA ASN A 77 -8.87 14.56 -5.37
C ASN A 77 -8.46 13.25 -4.68
N ASN A 78 -7.73 12.37 -5.39
CA ASN A 78 -7.20 11.13 -4.81
C ASN A 78 -5.81 10.82 -5.36
N ARG A 79 -4.81 10.82 -4.47
CA ARG A 79 -3.45 10.33 -4.70
C ARG A 79 -2.91 9.74 -3.41
N VAL A 80 -2.57 8.46 -3.44
CA VAL A 80 -1.99 7.69 -2.34
C VAL A 80 -0.63 7.15 -2.71
N GLN A 81 0.20 6.85 -1.70
CA GLN A 81 1.55 6.29 -1.87
C GLN A 81 1.71 5.10 -0.91
N PRO A 82 1.27 3.89 -1.27
CA PRO A 82 1.44 2.71 -0.44
C PRO A 82 2.92 2.45 -0.16
N ASP A 83 3.25 1.99 1.06
CA ASP A 83 4.64 1.70 1.42
C ASP A 83 5.27 0.61 0.54
N VAL A 84 4.52 -0.43 0.21
CA VAL A 84 4.85 -1.44 -0.81
C VAL A 84 3.63 -1.70 -1.67
N LEU A 85 3.82 -1.80 -2.97
CA LEU A 85 2.74 -2.11 -3.90
C LEU A 85 3.19 -3.12 -4.96
N VAL A 86 2.25 -3.89 -5.46
CA VAL A 86 2.46 -4.76 -6.62
C VAL A 86 1.54 -4.31 -7.73
N VAL A 87 2.14 -3.76 -8.78
CA VAL A 87 1.43 -3.33 -9.99
C VAL A 87 1.28 -4.51 -10.93
N ARG A 88 0.07 -4.72 -11.47
CA ARG A 88 -0.24 -5.74 -12.46
C ARG A 88 0.55 -5.49 -13.74
N LEU A 89 1.10 -6.55 -14.33
CA LEU A 89 1.67 -6.50 -15.67
C LEU A 89 0.67 -7.05 -16.69
N THR A 90 0.53 -6.36 -17.82
CA THR A 90 -0.22 -6.84 -18.97
C THR A 90 0.77 -7.14 -20.10
N GLU A 91 0.83 -8.40 -20.53
CA GLU A 91 1.83 -8.86 -21.51
C GLU A 91 3.28 -8.52 -21.09
N GLY A 92 3.58 -8.62 -19.80
CA GLY A 92 4.87 -8.30 -19.22
C GLY A 92 5.22 -6.82 -19.11
N LYS A 93 4.30 -5.92 -19.45
CA LYS A 93 4.49 -4.46 -19.42
C LYS A 93 3.73 -3.83 -18.26
N ARG A 94 4.36 -2.84 -17.63
CA ARG A 94 3.71 -2.00 -16.61
C ARG A 94 2.68 -1.06 -17.27
N PRO A 95 1.57 -0.74 -16.55
CA PRO A 95 0.70 0.35 -16.95
C PRO A 95 1.45 1.69 -16.94
N PRO A 96 0.90 2.75 -17.57
CA PRO A 96 1.46 4.10 -17.50
C PRO A 96 1.58 4.60 -16.05
N TYR A 97 2.57 5.46 -15.80
CA TYR A 97 2.70 6.18 -14.52
C TYR A 97 2.07 7.59 -14.64
N PRO A 98 1.39 8.10 -13.60
CA PRO A 98 1.10 7.48 -12.30
C PRO A 98 0.15 6.28 -12.45
N TYR A 99 0.29 5.30 -11.53
CA TYR A 99 -0.54 4.09 -11.56
C TYR A 99 -1.98 4.40 -11.11
N GLU A 100 -2.91 3.56 -11.57
CA GLU A 100 -4.29 3.58 -11.12
C GLU A 100 -4.50 2.59 -9.96
N LEU A 101 -5.44 2.87 -9.05
CA LEU A 101 -5.74 1.97 -7.94
C LEU A 101 -6.13 0.55 -8.42
N HIS A 102 -6.87 0.46 -9.51
CA HIS A 102 -7.27 -0.83 -10.09
C HIS A 102 -6.13 -1.61 -10.77
N ASP A 103 -4.97 -0.98 -11.00
CA ASP A 103 -3.77 -1.67 -11.49
C ASP A 103 -3.08 -2.48 -10.38
N LEU A 104 -3.43 -2.26 -9.11
CA LEU A 104 -2.76 -2.90 -8.00
C LEU A 104 -3.28 -4.31 -7.77
N LEU A 105 -2.37 -5.28 -7.79
CA LEU A 105 -2.61 -6.64 -7.28
C LEU A 105 -2.56 -6.67 -5.75
N LEU A 106 -1.74 -5.79 -5.17
CA LEU A 106 -1.52 -5.70 -3.74
C LEU A 106 -1.10 -4.27 -3.37
N ALA A 107 -1.71 -3.72 -2.32
CA ALA A 107 -1.25 -2.53 -1.62
C ALA A 107 -0.91 -2.90 -0.17
N VAL A 108 0.21 -2.40 0.34
CA VAL A 108 0.66 -2.65 1.71
C VAL A 108 1.02 -1.34 2.39
N GLU A 109 0.49 -1.15 3.58
CA GLU A 109 0.93 -0.13 4.51
C GLU A 109 1.63 -0.79 5.71
N VAL A 110 2.74 -0.23 6.14
CA VAL A 110 3.40 -0.62 7.39
C VAL A 110 2.94 0.35 8.46
N SER A 111 2.13 -0.12 9.41
CA SER A 111 1.48 0.76 10.38
C SER A 111 2.49 1.49 11.26
N SER A 112 2.23 2.77 11.50
CA SER A 112 2.94 3.61 12.45
C SER A 112 2.06 3.90 13.67
N PRO A 113 2.62 3.98 14.88
CA PRO A 113 1.86 4.38 16.07
C PRO A 113 1.23 5.76 15.97
N THR A 114 1.75 6.62 15.08
CA THR A 114 1.37 8.04 15.00
C THR A 114 -0.01 8.28 14.39
N ASN A 115 -0.45 7.46 13.43
CA ASN A 115 -1.76 7.65 12.79
C ASN A 115 -2.38 6.32 12.30
N PRO A 116 -2.72 5.40 13.20
CA PRO A 116 -3.27 4.10 12.80
C PRO A 116 -4.63 4.20 12.10
N LEU A 117 -5.43 5.24 12.39
CA LEU A 117 -6.75 5.40 11.79
C LEU A 117 -6.67 5.67 10.28
N LEU A 118 -5.61 6.33 9.81
CA LEU A 118 -5.40 6.58 8.39
C LEU A 118 -5.37 5.27 7.60
N ASP A 119 -4.58 4.29 8.04
CA ASP A 119 -4.42 3.01 7.36
C ASP A 119 -5.66 2.11 7.56
N TYR A 120 -6.15 1.98 8.81
CA TYR A 120 -7.23 1.06 9.17
C TYR A 120 -8.63 1.51 8.73
N GLN A 121 -8.83 2.78 8.42
CA GLN A 121 -10.13 3.33 8.00
C GLN A 121 -10.03 4.00 6.64
N VAL A 122 -9.32 5.12 6.54
CA VAL A 122 -9.34 5.97 5.34
C VAL A 122 -8.74 5.25 4.12
N LYS A 123 -7.49 4.75 4.24
CA LYS A 123 -6.82 4.04 3.14
C LYS A 123 -7.50 2.70 2.84
N ARG A 124 -7.90 1.95 3.88
CA ARG A 124 -8.67 0.73 3.66
C ARG A 124 -9.91 0.98 2.80
N ASP A 125 -10.68 2.01 3.12
CA ASP A 125 -11.94 2.29 2.43
C ASP A 125 -11.72 2.65 0.95
N ILE A 126 -10.68 3.42 0.64
CA ILE A 126 -10.35 3.73 -0.77
C ILE A 126 -9.85 2.48 -1.50
N TYR A 127 -8.95 1.68 -0.91
CA TYR A 127 -8.42 0.47 -1.57
C TYR A 127 -9.52 -0.56 -1.86
N LEU A 128 -10.45 -0.78 -0.93
CA LEU A 128 -11.57 -1.69 -1.13
C LEU A 128 -12.58 -1.16 -2.16
N ARG A 129 -12.92 0.12 -2.08
CA ARG A 129 -13.84 0.77 -3.02
C ARG A 129 -13.33 0.72 -4.46
N GLU A 130 -12.01 0.86 -4.64
CA GLU A 130 -11.36 0.86 -5.95
C GLU A 130 -10.88 -0.54 -6.39
N ARG A 131 -11.27 -1.59 -5.63
CA ARG A 131 -11.05 -2.98 -5.98
C ARG A 131 -9.57 -3.35 -6.18
N VAL A 132 -8.71 -2.85 -5.30
CA VAL A 132 -7.35 -3.36 -5.17
C VAL A 132 -7.42 -4.84 -4.81
N GLY A 133 -6.64 -5.70 -5.48
CA GLY A 133 -6.73 -7.15 -5.33
C GLY A 133 -6.63 -7.63 -3.88
N GLU A 134 -5.60 -7.18 -3.15
CA GLU A 134 -5.51 -7.31 -1.69
C GLU A 134 -4.94 -6.03 -1.05
N TYR A 135 -5.38 -5.74 0.16
CA TYR A 135 -4.83 -4.68 1.01
C TYR A 135 -4.32 -5.27 2.32
N TRP A 136 -3.08 -4.97 2.67
CA TRP A 136 -2.45 -5.43 3.90
C TRP A 136 -2.00 -4.26 4.76
N ILE A 137 -2.24 -4.37 6.07
CA ILE A 137 -1.60 -3.52 7.07
C ILE A 137 -0.66 -4.40 7.89
N VAL A 138 0.63 -4.17 7.73
CA VAL A 138 1.68 -4.88 8.46
C VAL A 138 1.97 -4.10 9.74
N ASN A 139 1.76 -4.72 10.90
CA ASN A 139 2.01 -4.09 12.21
C ASN A 139 3.30 -4.65 12.83
N PRO A 140 4.41 -3.89 12.82
CA PRO A 140 5.69 -4.35 13.38
C PRO A 140 5.65 -4.54 14.90
N ASP A 141 4.84 -3.76 15.62
CA ASP A 141 4.78 -3.81 17.08
C ASP A 141 3.99 -5.02 17.58
N ALA A 142 2.83 -5.26 16.97
CA ALA A 142 1.99 -6.41 17.26
C ALA A 142 2.43 -7.69 16.53
N ARG A 143 3.39 -7.61 15.60
CA ARG A 143 3.91 -8.71 14.77
C ARG A 143 2.80 -9.48 14.05
N ASN A 144 1.85 -8.76 13.47
CA ASN A 144 0.73 -9.33 12.75
C ASN A 144 0.44 -8.57 11.45
N VAL A 145 -0.45 -9.13 10.65
CA VAL A 145 -0.92 -8.51 9.42
C VAL A 145 -2.44 -8.53 9.41
N SER A 146 -3.05 -7.36 9.22
CA SER A 146 -4.46 -7.25 8.87
C SER A 146 -4.59 -7.27 7.35
N ARG A 147 -5.44 -8.15 6.81
CA ARG A 147 -5.61 -8.36 5.38
C ARG A 147 -7.05 -8.21 4.94
N TRP A 148 -7.27 -7.51 3.86
CA TRP A 148 -8.55 -7.45 3.13
C TRP A 148 -8.33 -7.90 1.69
N ARG A 149 -9.21 -8.76 1.22
CA ARG A 149 -9.25 -9.19 -0.18
C ARG A 149 -10.32 -8.41 -0.93
N GLU A 150 -10.19 -8.32 -2.23
CA GLU A 150 -11.25 -7.81 -3.09
C GLU A 150 -12.59 -8.52 -2.76
N HIS A 151 -13.65 -7.75 -2.61
CA HIS A 151 -15.00 -8.23 -2.25
C HIS A 151 -15.17 -8.86 -0.86
N ALA A 152 -14.19 -8.77 0.03
CA ALA A 152 -14.35 -9.26 1.39
C ALA A 152 -15.02 -8.21 2.29
N ASP A 153 -16.11 -8.58 2.95
CA ASP A 153 -16.81 -7.69 3.90
C ASP A 153 -15.99 -7.45 5.19
N ARG A 154 -15.09 -8.38 5.50
CA ARG A 154 -14.26 -8.34 6.71
C ARG A 154 -12.81 -8.64 6.40
N GLY A 155 -11.92 -8.01 7.17
CA GLY A 155 -10.50 -8.32 7.16
C GLY A 155 -10.16 -9.51 8.04
N ASP A 156 -9.08 -10.20 7.69
CA ASP A 156 -8.45 -11.23 8.51
C ASP A 156 -7.34 -10.60 9.34
N LEU A 157 -7.23 -10.96 10.62
CA LEU A 157 -6.04 -10.67 11.44
C LEU A 157 -5.19 -11.94 11.53
N LEU A 158 -3.96 -11.86 11.01
CA LEU A 158 -3.05 -12.99 10.87
C LEU A 158 -1.79 -12.78 11.72
N SER A 159 -1.41 -13.78 12.53
CA SER A 159 -0.22 -13.75 13.38
C SER A 159 0.79 -14.87 13.08
N ASP A 160 0.36 -15.95 12.44
CA ASP A 160 1.22 -17.09 12.16
C ASP A 160 1.82 -17.04 10.75
N SER A 161 0.96 -16.93 9.75
CA SER A 161 1.36 -16.87 8.35
C SER A 161 0.37 -16.10 7.50
N ILE A 162 0.86 -15.57 6.37
CA ILE A 162 0.03 -15.01 5.32
C ILE A 162 0.29 -15.73 4.02
N GLU A 163 -0.78 -15.99 3.27
CA GLU A 163 -0.74 -16.59 1.95
C GLU A 163 -1.36 -15.63 0.94
N TRP A 164 -0.68 -15.43 -0.20
CA TRP A 164 -1.14 -14.60 -1.30
C TRP A 164 -0.94 -15.31 -2.63
N HIS A 165 -1.98 -15.42 -3.43
CA HIS A 165 -1.92 -16.14 -4.70
C HIS A 165 -2.54 -15.32 -5.84
N PRO A 166 -1.80 -14.38 -6.43
CA PRO A 166 -2.30 -13.62 -7.57
C PRO A 166 -2.45 -14.52 -8.80
N ALA A 167 -3.47 -14.25 -9.61
CA ALA A 167 -3.73 -14.99 -10.83
C ALA A 167 -2.49 -14.99 -11.74
N GLY A 168 -2.19 -16.17 -12.32
CA GLY A 168 -1.01 -16.38 -13.17
C GLY A 168 0.23 -16.90 -12.45
N MET A 169 0.23 -16.97 -11.13
CA MET A 169 1.31 -17.63 -10.37
C MET A 169 1.01 -19.12 -10.19
N PRO A 170 2.03 -20.00 -10.32
CA PRO A 170 1.83 -21.46 -10.24
C PRO A 170 1.61 -21.96 -8.81
N ALA A 171 2.04 -21.21 -7.81
CA ALA A 171 1.90 -21.53 -6.39
C ALA A 171 1.76 -20.24 -5.57
N PRO A 172 1.13 -20.30 -4.38
CA PRO A 172 1.00 -19.11 -3.53
C PRO A 172 2.35 -18.64 -2.95
N PHE A 173 2.44 -17.35 -2.69
CA PHE A 173 3.40 -16.78 -1.75
C PHE A 173 2.97 -17.15 -0.34
N VAL A 174 3.86 -17.76 0.42
CA VAL A 174 3.60 -18.13 1.83
C VAL A 174 4.69 -17.49 2.70
N LEU A 175 4.28 -16.70 3.67
CA LEU A 175 5.18 -15.99 4.57
C LEU A 175 4.87 -16.35 6.03
N SER A 176 5.82 -16.98 6.73
CA SER A 176 5.76 -17.12 8.18
C SER A 176 6.03 -15.76 8.83
N LEU A 177 5.03 -15.23 9.55
CA LEU A 177 5.10 -13.89 10.14
C LEU A 177 6.10 -13.84 11.27
N GLN A 178 6.20 -14.88 12.09
CA GLN A 178 7.19 -14.94 13.15
C GLN A 178 8.62 -14.80 12.60
N LYS A 179 8.95 -15.63 11.59
CA LYS A 179 10.28 -15.57 10.96
C LYS A 179 10.52 -14.24 10.25
N PHE A 180 9.51 -13.71 9.56
CA PHE A 180 9.58 -12.45 8.85
C PHE A 180 9.95 -11.29 9.78
N PHE A 181 9.23 -11.13 10.89
CA PHE A 181 9.51 -10.04 11.82
C PHE A 181 10.84 -10.22 12.54
N THR A 182 11.22 -11.46 12.89
CA THR A 182 12.56 -11.71 13.46
C THR A 182 13.67 -11.33 12.46
N ASP A 183 13.57 -11.77 11.21
CA ASP A 183 14.57 -11.45 10.17
C ASP A 183 14.62 -9.96 9.81
N ALA A 184 13.51 -9.23 9.99
CA ALA A 184 13.42 -7.83 9.58
C ALA A 184 13.87 -6.85 10.67
N ILE A 185 13.61 -7.16 11.95
CA ILE A 185 13.72 -6.16 13.03
C ILE A 185 14.45 -6.61 14.30
N ASP A 186 14.80 -7.88 14.44
CA ASP A 186 15.63 -8.40 15.55
C ASP A 186 17.08 -8.64 15.07
#